data_d9cdf30721e1496df1827360d657ffee
#
_entry.id   d9cdf30721e1496df1827360d657ffee
#
_cell.length_a   1.000
_cell.length_b   1.000
_cell.length_c   1.000
_cell.angle_alpha   90.00
_cell.angle_beta   90.00
_cell.angle_gamma   90.00
#
_symmetry.space_group_name_H-M   'P 1'
#
loop_
_entity.id
_entity.type
_entity.pdbx_description
1 polymer ?
#
loop_
_entity_poly.entity_id
_entity_poly.type
_entity_poly.pdbx_seq_one_letter_code
_entity_poly.pdbx_strand_id
1 'polypeptide(L)'
;MLKLTALLAQAEPEVGAYTDYYERALYNHILASQHPQGGFVYFTPMRPQHYRVYSQAQQAMWCCVGSGIENHFKYGEFIYAREGEALYVNLFIPSRLRWPEQGLVLRQETRFPDRSDTRLVFESDANITLRLRYPAWVAANQAVLQINGETQHLSAAPGSYITLTRDWRKGDTVALELPMAPQLERLPDGSDYYAILYGPIVLSAATAPFEHEVLDYFADDGRMGHIPGGQLCPLERAPVLVAASTDFLDRIERIDDQQLRFKTTGLLEPEAYRDLKLLPFFRVHRSRYMLYWPFSTPERLQ
;
A
#
# COMPACT_ATOMS: atom_id res chain seq x y z
N MET A 1 -16.38 2.15 1.44
CA MET A 1 -15.80 1.15 2.37
C MET A 1 -14.91 1.79 3.44
N LEU A 2 -13.89 2.63 3.15
CA LEU A 2 -13.00 3.18 4.19
C LEU A 2 -13.71 3.95 5.31
N LYS A 3 -14.75 4.75 5.01
CA LYS A 3 -15.57 5.41 6.04
C LYS A 3 -16.21 4.40 7.00
N LEU A 4 -16.78 3.32 6.47
CA LEU A 4 -17.36 2.24 7.28
C LEU A 4 -16.28 1.54 8.11
N THR A 5 -15.14 1.24 7.52
CA THR A 5 -14.01 0.58 8.21
C THR A 5 -13.49 1.44 9.36
N ALA A 6 -13.37 2.76 9.16
CA ALA A 6 -12.98 3.68 10.22
C ALA A 6 -14.00 3.71 11.38
N LEU A 7 -15.31 3.66 11.08
CA LEU A 7 -16.36 3.57 12.12
C LEU A 7 -16.33 2.23 12.87
N LEU A 8 -16.08 1.12 12.16
CA LEU A 8 -15.90 -0.18 12.80
C LEU A 8 -14.68 -0.20 13.72
N ALA A 9 -13.55 0.35 13.26
CA ALA A 9 -12.35 0.48 14.09
C ALA A 9 -12.56 1.39 15.31
N GLN A 10 -13.44 2.39 15.23
CA GLN A 10 -13.83 3.21 16.38
C GLN A 10 -14.73 2.44 17.36
N ALA A 11 -15.61 1.58 16.86
CA ALA A 11 -16.49 0.76 17.70
C ALA A 11 -15.75 -0.41 18.38
N GLU A 12 -14.74 -0.97 17.68
CA GLU A 12 -13.98 -2.13 18.13
C GLU A 12 -12.48 -1.87 17.89
N PRO A 13 -11.84 -0.96 18.65
CA PRO A 13 -10.49 -0.46 18.37
C PRO A 13 -9.41 -1.54 18.49
N GLU A 14 -9.65 -2.62 19.23
CA GLU A 14 -8.70 -3.74 19.38
C GLU A 14 -8.67 -4.69 18.15
N VAL A 15 -9.63 -4.57 17.22
CA VAL A 15 -9.69 -5.41 16.02
C VAL A 15 -8.77 -4.85 14.93
N GLY A 16 -7.51 -5.26 14.94
CA GLY A 16 -6.48 -4.79 14.02
C GLY A 16 -6.80 -5.01 12.54
N ALA A 17 -7.63 -6.00 12.22
CA ALA A 17 -8.04 -6.29 10.84
C ALA A 17 -8.71 -5.11 10.12
N TYR A 18 -9.44 -4.23 10.83
CA TYR A 18 -10.03 -3.03 10.25
C TYR A 18 -8.94 -2.05 9.79
N THR A 19 -7.93 -1.85 10.62
CA THR A 19 -6.81 -0.94 10.30
C THR A 19 -5.92 -1.51 9.20
N ASP A 20 -5.68 -2.82 9.19
CA ASP A 20 -4.96 -3.50 8.11
C ASP A 20 -5.67 -3.35 6.76
N TYR A 21 -7.00 -3.54 6.73
CA TYR A 21 -7.80 -3.29 5.53
C TYR A 21 -7.75 -1.83 5.09
N TYR A 22 -7.86 -0.89 6.05
CA TYR A 22 -7.82 0.54 5.77
C TYR A 22 -6.48 0.94 5.12
N GLU A 23 -5.36 0.54 5.71
CA GLU A 23 -4.03 0.80 5.18
C GLU A 23 -3.85 0.24 3.77
N ARG A 24 -4.23 -1.03 3.58
CA ARG A 24 -4.13 -1.69 2.29
C ARG A 24 -4.94 -0.98 1.21
N ALA A 25 -6.18 -0.62 1.49
CA ALA A 25 -7.03 0.11 0.56
C ALA A 25 -6.51 1.53 0.31
N LEU A 26 -5.99 2.20 1.34
CA LEU A 26 -5.43 3.55 1.22
C LEU A 26 -4.28 3.60 0.20
N TYR A 27 -3.30 2.72 0.31
CA TYR A 27 -2.16 2.71 -0.60
C TYR A 27 -2.51 2.15 -1.99
N ASN A 28 -3.19 1.00 -2.03
CA ASN A 28 -3.33 0.26 -3.30
C ASN A 28 -4.56 0.66 -4.11
N HIS A 29 -5.54 1.33 -3.50
CA HIS A 29 -6.72 1.83 -4.18
C HIS A 29 -6.76 3.36 -4.20
N ILE A 30 -6.84 4.02 -3.04
CA ILE A 30 -7.02 5.47 -2.98
C ILE A 30 -5.82 6.20 -3.57
N LEU A 31 -4.61 5.97 -3.04
CA LEU A 31 -3.40 6.63 -3.55
C LEU A 31 -3.14 6.26 -5.01
N ALA A 32 -3.38 5.01 -5.40
CA ALA A 32 -3.22 4.55 -6.77
C ALA A 32 -4.25 5.15 -7.76
N SER A 33 -5.37 5.71 -7.29
CA SER A 33 -6.38 6.31 -8.14
C SER A 33 -6.02 7.71 -8.65
N GLN A 34 -5.02 8.36 -8.07
CA GLN A 34 -4.61 9.72 -8.43
C GLN A 34 -3.34 9.71 -9.28
N HIS A 35 -3.33 10.51 -10.35
CA HIS A 35 -2.10 10.81 -11.07
C HIS A 35 -1.29 11.88 -10.32
N PRO A 36 0.06 11.78 -10.22
CA PRO A 36 0.89 12.76 -9.50
C PRO A 36 0.77 14.21 -9.99
N GLN A 37 0.40 14.41 -11.25
CA GLN A 37 0.17 15.73 -11.85
C GLN A 37 -1.30 16.17 -11.81
N GLY A 38 -2.13 15.48 -11.06
CA GLY A 38 -3.58 15.73 -10.97
C GLY A 38 -4.39 14.75 -11.85
N GLY A 39 -5.70 14.72 -11.58
CA GLY A 39 -6.62 13.78 -12.23
C GLY A 39 -6.79 12.47 -11.47
N PHE A 40 -7.98 11.87 -11.63
CA PHE A 40 -8.39 10.64 -10.95
C PHE A 40 -8.92 9.64 -11.95
N VAL A 41 -8.78 8.36 -11.63
CA VAL A 41 -9.35 7.29 -12.45
C VAL A 41 -10.82 7.07 -12.13
N TYR A 42 -11.59 6.67 -13.15
CA TYR A 42 -12.92 6.08 -12.97
C TYR A 42 -12.78 4.57 -12.75
N PHE A 43 -12.02 3.90 -13.60
CA PHE A 43 -11.74 2.47 -13.53
C PHE A 43 -10.25 2.20 -13.27
N THR A 44 -10.00 1.15 -12.49
CA THR A 44 -8.69 0.50 -12.39
C THR A 44 -8.79 -0.89 -12.99
N PRO A 45 -8.50 -1.06 -14.28
CA PRO A 45 -8.57 -2.36 -14.92
C PRO A 45 -7.62 -3.37 -14.26
N MET A 46 -8.11 -4.59 -14.03
CA MET A 46 -7.34 -5.69 -13.46
C MET A 46 -6.80 -6.66 -14.52
N ARG A 47 -7.29 -6.53 -15.78
CA ARG A 47 -6.81 -7.35 -16.88
C ARG A 47 -5.33 -7.13 -17.11
N PRO A 48 -4.53 -8.18 -17.32
CA PRO A 48 -3.11 -8.09 -17.68
C PRO A 48 -2.85 -7.12 -18.83
N GLN A 49 -1.81 -6.31 -18.68
CA GLN A 49 -1.39 -5.32 -19.68
C GLN A 49 -2.50 -4.36 -20.11
N HIS A 50 -3.43 -4.02 -19.23
CA HIS A 50 -4.34 -2.90 -19.43
C HIS A 50 -3.74 -1.61 -18.84
N TYR A 51 -4.44 -0.49 -18.91
CA TYR A 51 -3.96 0.81 -18.43
C TYR A 51 -5.07 1.62 -17.80
N ARG A 52 -4.70 2.68 -17.09
CA ARG A 52 -5.64 3.61 -16.45
C ARG A 52 -5.76 4.88 -17.29
N VAL A 53 -6.98 5.42 -17.35
CA VAL A 53 -7.28 6.74 -17.91
C VAL A 53 -7.66 7.67 -16.76
N TYR A 54 -7.03 8.82 -16.72
CA TYR A 54 -7.23 9.83 -15.68
C TYR A 54 -8.08 10.98 -16.20
N SER A 55 -8.88 11.59 -15.32
CA SER A 55 -9.48 12.89 -15.58
C SER A 55 -8.42 13.98 -15.67
N GLN A 56 -8.82 15.16 -16.09
CA GLN A 56 -7.98 16.36 -16.09
C GLN A 56 -8.53 17.38 -15.08
N ALA A 57 -7.76 18.42 -14.80
CA ALA A 57 -8.13 19.43 -13.81
C ALA A 57 -9.46 20.16 -14.14
N GLN A 58 -9.80 20.28 -15.42
CA GLN A 58 -10.98 21.01 -15.90
C GLN A 58 -11.85 20.22 -16.88
N GLN A 59 -11.50 18.97 -17.16
CA GLN A 59 -12.20 18.10 -18.10
C GLN A 59 -12.39 16.71 -17.51
N ALA A 60 -13.37 15.99 -18.05
CA ALA A 60 -13.68 14.62 -17.63
C ALA A 60 -14.04 14.54 -16.13
N MET A 61 -14.89 15.44 -15.68
CA MET A 61 -15.35 15.54 -14.28
C MET A 61 -16.46 14.52 -13.99
N TRP A 62 -16.14 13.24 -14.09
CA TRP A 62 -17.07 12.16 -13.76
C TRP A 62 -17.43 12.16 -12.27
N CYS A 63 -18.51 11.47 -11.89
CA CYS A 63 -18.91 11.34 -10.48
C CYS A 63 -17.78 10.79 -9.58
N CYS A 64 -16.96 9.88 -10.10
CA CYS A 64 -15.84 9.29 -9.36
C CYS A 64 -14.68 10.27 -9.11
N VAL A 65 -14.58 11.37 -9.87
CA VAL A 65 -13.63 12.45 -9.61
C VAL A 65 -13.98 13.16 -8.29
N GLY A 66 -15.27 13.43 -8.04
CA GLY A 66 -15.73 14.00 -6.77
C GLY A 66 -15.39 13.10 -5.58
N SER A 67 -15.66 11.81 -5.69
CA SER A 67 -15.26 10.83 -4.67
C SER A 67 -13.73 10.73 -4.51
N GLY A 68 -12.99 10.82 -5.61
CA GLY A 68 -11.53 10.84 -5.60
C GLY A 68 -10.99 12.03 -4.81
N ILE A 69 -11.49 13.24 -5.07
CA ILE A 69 -11.10 14.44 -4.34
C ILE A 69 -11.38 14.25 -2.84
N GLU A 70 -12.58 13.84 -2.46
CA GLU A 70 -12.94 13.62 -1.05
C GLU A 70 -11.99 12.64 -0.36
N ASN A 71 -11.66 11.52 -1.00
CA ASN A 71 -10.79 10.50 -0.44
C ASN A 71 -9.39 11.05 -0.10
N HIS A 72 -8.83 11.88 -0.96
CA HIS A 72 -7.48 12.43 -0.77
C HIS A 72 -7.40 13.48 0.34
N PHE A 73 -8.50 14.16 0.66
CA PHE A 73 -8.56 15.05 1.82
C PHE A 73 -8.64 14.34 3.17
N LYS A 74 -8.86 13.01 3.17
CA LYS A 74 -9.10 12.22 4.39
C LYS A 74 -7.87 11.46 4.92
N TYR A 75 -6.71 11.61 4.33
CA TYR A 75 -5.50 10.92 4.78
C TYR A 75 -5.18 11.14 6.26
N GLY A 76 -5.43 12.36 6.76
CA GLY A 76 -5.17 12.71 8.16
C GLY A 76 -6.16 12.15 9.17
N GLU A 77 -7.38 11.79 8.73
CA GLU A 77 -8.50 11.48 9.64
C GLU A 77 -8.29 10.18 10.42
N PHE A 78 -7.47 9.25 9.92
CA PHE A 78 -7.30 7.94 10.52
C PHE A 78 -5.85 7.59 10.91
N ILE A 79 -4.93 8.55 10.83
CA ILE A 79 -3.54 8.35 11.31
C ILE A 79 -3.57 8.04 12.82
N TYR A 80 -4.40 8.77 13.55
CA TYR A 80 -4.56 8.63 14.99
C TYR A 80 -6.03 8.44 15.36
N ALA A 81 -6.26 7.72 16.45
CA ALA A 81 -7.54 7.66 17.13
C ALA A 81 -7.34 7.80 18.64
N ARG A 82 -8.41 8.10 19.37
CA ARG A 82 -8.35 8.23 20.83
C ARG A 82 -9.50 7.50 21.51
N GLU A 83 -9.21 6.97 22.70
CA GLU A 83 -10.19 6.38 23.59
C GLU A 83 -9.79 6.72 25.03
N GLY A 84 -10.54 7.61 25.68
CA GLY A 84 -10.14 8.14 26.99
C GLY A 84 -8.77 8.82 26.93
N GLU A 85 -7.82 8.31 27.70
CA GLU A 85 -6.41 8.76 27.71
C GLU A 85 -5.49 7.92 26.80
N ALA A 86 -6.05 6.97 26.06
CA ALA A 86 -5.30 6.17 25.09
C ALA A 86 -5.26 6.85 23.73
N LEU A 87 -4.04 6.89 23.14
CA LEU A 87 -3.79 7.33 21.79
C LEU A 87 -3.42 6.12 20.94
N TYR A 88 -4.21 5.84 19.92
CA TYR A 88 -3.92 4.84 18.89
C TYR A 88 -3.13 5.47 17.74
N VAL A 89 -2.07 4.82 17.31
CA VAL A 89 -1.33 5.15 16.09
C VAL A 89 -1.66 4.07 15.06
N ASN A 90 -2.55 4.40 14.13
CA ASN A 90 -3.13 3.46 13.17
C ASN A 90 -2.34 3.38 11.87
N LEU A 91 -1.84 4.53 11.37
CA LEU A 91 -1.15 4.61 10.10
C LEU A 91 0.24 5.23 10.27
N PHE A 92 1.20 4.70 9.53
CA PHE A 92 2.59 5.19 9.54
C PHE A 92 2.76 6.25 8.45
N ILE A 93 2.26 7.45 8.72
CA ILE A 93 2.30 8.61 7.83
C ILE A 93 2.98 9.78 8.54
N PRO A 94 3.99 10.45 7.94
CA PRO A 94 4.67 11.58 8.57
C PRO A 94 3.66 12.66 8.98
N SER A 95 3.64 13.01 10.27
CA SER A 95 2.60 13.89 10.79
C SER A 95 3.00 14.51 12.13
N ARG A 96 2.27 15.54 12.54
CA ARG A 96 2.38 16.14 13.86
C ARG A 96 0.99 16.24 14.48
N LEU A 97 0.78 15.53 15.57
CA LEU A 97 -0.45 15.53 16.36
C LEU A 97 -0.36 16.60 17.44
N ARG A 98 -1.44 17.35 17.62
CA ARG A 98 -1.68 18.18 18.80
C ARG A 98 -2.98 17.74 19.45
N TRP A 99 -2.90 17.36 20.71
CA TRP A 99 -4.04 16.96 21.53
C TRP A 99 -4.08 17.82 22.79
N PRO A 100 -4.71 19.02 22.72
CA PRO A 100 -4.64 20.04 23.77
C PRO A 100 -5.17 19.57 25.13
N GLU A 101 -6.21 18.72 25.13
CA GLU A 101 -6.84 18.21 26.35
C GLU A 101 -5.89 17.36 27.20
N GLN A 102 -4.87 16.76 26.58
CA GLN A 102 -3.82 15.99 27.24
C GLN A 102 -2.47 16.72 27.24
N GLY A 103 -2.41 17.97 26.78
CA GLY A 103 -1.17 18.71 26.64
C GLY A 103 -0.17 18.10 25.66
N LEU A 104 -0.60 17.09 24.86
CA LEU A 104 0.26 16.31 24.00
C LEU A 104 0.58 17.03 22.69
N VAL A 105 1.87 17.09 22.39
CA VAL A 105 2.37 17.34 21.03
C VAL A 105 3.30 16.19 20.66
N LEU A 106 2.92 15.45 19.62
CA LEU A 106 3.63 14.26 19.14
C LEU A 106 3.97 14.41 17.67
N ARG A 107 5.19 14.09 17.26
CA ARG A 107 5.61 14.06 15.87
C ARG A 107 5.93 12.63 15.45
N GLN A 108 5.37 12.20 14.32
CA GLN A 108 5.67 10.94 13.68
C GLN A 108 6.60 11.18 12.48
N GLU A 109 7.76 10.55 12.54
CA GLU A 109 8.79 10.55 11.51
C GLU A 109 8.84 9.16 10.86
N THR A 110 8.62 9.10 9.55
CA THR A 110 8.68 7.85 8.81
C THR A 110 8.87 8.12 7.33
N ARG A 111 9.37 7.12 6.61
CA ARG A 111 9.39 7.07 5.14
C ARG A 111 8.61 5.84 4.64
N PHE A 112 7.70 5.33 5.47
CA PHE A 112 6.83 4.23 5.07
C PHE A 112 6.02 4.59 3.81
N PRO A 113 5.87 3.71 2.84
CA PRO A 113 6.28 2.33 2.83
C PRO A 113 7.70 2.06 2.28
N ASP A 114 8.46 3.09 1.88
CA ASP A 114 9.81 2.89 1.34
C ASP A 114 10.78 2.34 2.39
N ARG A 115 10.54 2.68 3.64
CA ARG A 115 11.23 2.11 4.79
C ARG A 115 10.24 1.48 5.76
N SER A 116 10.68 0.48 6.47
CA SER A 116 9.88 -0.28 7.45
C SER A 116 9.84 0.36 8.84
N ASP A 117 10.58 1.45 9.05
CA ASP A 117 10.71 2.10 10.35
C ASP A 117 9.79 3.32 10.49
N THR A 118 9.30 3.52 11.71
CA THR A 118 8.62 4.73 12.15
C THR A 118 9.15 5.16 13.52
N ARG A 119 9.19 6.47 13.74
CA ARG A 119 9.64 7.05 15.01
C ARG A 119 8.65 8.09 15.49
N LEU A 120 8.21 7.96 16.73
CA LEU A 120 7.43 8.96 17.44
C LEU A 120 8.35 9.77 18.33
N VAL A 121 8.19 11.09 18.31
CA VAL A 121 8.95 12.02 19.13
C VAL A 121 7.96 12.84 19.95
N PHE A 122 8.05 12.76 21.27
CA PHE A 122 7.26 13.58 22.20
C PHE A 122 7.84 14.99 22.27
N GLU A 123 7.08 15.97 21.83
CA GLU A 123 7.48 17.38 21.84
C GLU A 123 6.94 18.11 23.09
N SER A 124 6.19 17.43 23.93
CA SER A 124 5.70 17.87 25.25
C SER A 124 5.68 16.70 26.23
N ASP A 125 5.58 17.01 27.52
CA ASP A 125 5.23 16.02 28.52
C ASP A 125 3.76 15.60 28.35
N ALA A 126 3.45 14.34 28.63
CA ALA A 126 2.08 13.82 28.60
C ALA A 126 1.96 12.53 29.43
N ASN A 127 0.82 12.35 30.09
CA ASN A 127 0.47 11.09 30.73
C ASN A 127 -0.63 10.41 29.90
N ILE A 128 -0.23 9.53 29.01
CA ILE A 128 -1.12 8.81 28.10
C ILE A 128 -0.70 7.36 27.95
N THR A 129 -1.67 6.52 27.61
CA THR A 129 -1.40 5.19 27.07
C THR A 129 -1.24 5.29 25.57
N LEU A 130 -0.07 4.91 25.05
CA LEU A 130 0.19 4.82 23.62
C LEU A 130 -0.12 3.41 23.11
N ARG A 131 -0.93 3.29 22.07
CA ARG A 131 -1.27 2.04 21.40
C ARG A 131 -0.75 2.09 19.97
N LEU A 132 0.32 1.35 19.69
CA LEU A 132 0.95 1.28 18.38
C LEU A 132 0.42 0.08 17.62
N ARG A 133 -0.08 0.29 16.42
CA ARG A 133 -0.51 -0.83 15.59
C ARG A 133 0.65 -1.78 15.29
N TYR A 134 0.42 -3.07 15.48
CA TYR A 134 1.28 -4.15 15.03
C TYR A 134 0.58 -4.87 13.86
N PRO A 135 0.89 -4.50 12.59
CA PRO A 135 0.17 -5.00 11.43
C PRO A 135 0.25 -6.51 11.26
N ALA A 136 -0.82 -7.13 10.74
CA ALA A 136 -0.85 -8.58 10.49
C ALA A 136 0.13 -9.04 9.39
N TRP A 137 0.58 -8.14 8.51
CA TRP A 137 1.56 -8.47 7.48
C TRP A 137 3.00 -8.59 7.98
N VAL A 138 3.28 -8.21 9.21
CA VAL A 138 4.60 -8.43 9.85
C VAL A 138 4.65 -9.85 10.40
N ALA A 139 5.71 -10.58 10.09
CA ALA A 139 5.90 -11.91 10.63
C ALA A 139 6.05 -11.89 12.17
N ALA A 140 5.52 -12.89 12.84
CA ALA A 140 5.56 -12.98 14.29
C ALA A 140 7.01 -12.88 14.83
N ASN A 141 7.20 -12.11 15.91
CA ASN A 141 8.48 -11.87 16.58
C ASN A 141 9.54 -11.12 15.74
N GLN A 142 9.16 -10.52 14.61
CA GLN A 142 10.10 -9.74 13.81
C GLN A 142 10.03 -8.22 14.04
N ALA A 143 8.96 -7.71 14.59
CA ALA A 143 8.91 -6.29 14.94
C ALA A 143 9.91 -5.96 16.04
N VAL A 144 10.55 -4.81 15.95
CA VAL A 144 11.48 -4.31 16.97
C VAL A 144 10.98 -2.99 17.50
N LEU A 145 10.77 -2.92 18.82
CA LEU A 145 10.37 -1.71 19.53
C LEU A 145 11.54 -1.18 20.35
N GLN A 146 11.78 0.13 20.27
CA GLN A 146 12.74 0.81 21.13
C GLN A 146 12.09 2.04 21.78
N ILE A 147 12.39 2.25 23.07
CA ILE A 147 12.03 3.47 23.79
C ILE A 147 13.34 4.14 24.20
N ASN A 148 13.56 5.38 23.76
CA ASN A 148 14.78 6.14 24.00
C ASN A 148 16.06 5.37 23.60
N GLY A 149 15.98 4.56 22.54
CA GLY A 149 17.10 3.73 22.05
C GLY A 149 17.25 2.38 22.74
N GLU A 150 16.50 2.11 23.79
CA GLU A 150 16.52 0.81 24.49
C GLU A 150 15.47 -0.14 23.92
N THR A 151 15.89 -1.33 23.48
CA THR A 151 15.00 -2.35 22.93
C THR A 151 14.07 -2.89 24.02
N GLN A 152 12.79 -2.98 23.70
CA GLN A 152 11.73 -3.47 24.58
C GLN A 152 11.27 -4.86 24.16
N HIS A 153 10.88 -5.67 25.13
CA HIS A 153 10.23 -6.94 24.86
C HIS A 153 8.79 -6.70 24.36
N LEU A 154 8.42 -7.36 23.23
CA LEU A 154 7.08 -7.30 22.67
C LEU A 154 6.28 -8.53 23.10
N SER A 155 5.16 -8.29 23.78
CA SER A 155 4.18 -9.35 24.11
C SER A 155 2.99 -9.37 23.14
N ALA A 156 2.83 -8.31 22.32
CA ALA A 156 1.74 -8.22 21.34
C ALA A 156 2.00 -9.13 20.14
N ALA A 157 0.93 -9.60 19.51
CA ALA A 157 0.97 -10.40 18.28
C ALA A 157 0.67 -9.53 17.05
N PRO A 158 1.11 -9.92 15.83
CA PRO A 158 0.67 -9.29 14.59
C PRO A 158 -0.88 -9.23 14.49
N GLY A 159 -1.40 -8.15 13.91
CA GLY A 159 -2.84 -7.89 13.83
C GLY A 159 -3.44 -7.32 15.12
N SER A 160 -2.63 -6.77 16.02
CA SER A 160 -3.06 -6.18 17.28
C SER A 160 -2.40 -4.83 17.56
N TYR A 161 -2.42 -4.36 18.80
CA TYR A 161 -1.75 -3.14 19.24
C TYR A 161 -0.74 -3.42 20.34
N ILE A 162 0.43 -2.77 20.24
CA ILE A 162 1.44 -2.72 21.29
C ILE A 162 1.02 -1.62 22.26
N THR A 163 0.82 -1.93 23.54
CA THR A 163 0.36 -0.99 24.55
C THR A 163 1.52 -0.54 25.41
N LEU A 164 1.73 0.79 25.51
CA LEU A 164 2.78 1.41 26.30
C LEU A 164 2.14 2.45 27.23
N THR A 165 2.14 2.18 28.53
CA THR A 165 1.59 3.09 29.55
C THR A 165 2.74 3.64 30.38
N ARG A 166 2.97 4.95 30.32
CA ARG A 166 3.98 5.64 31.12
C ARG A 166 3.80 7.17 31.12
N ASP A 167 4.47 7.84 32.04
CA ASP A 167 4.66 9.28 31.97
C ASP A 167 5.71 9.62 30.92
N TRP A 168 5.24 10.16 29.78
CA TRP A 168 6.10 10.60 28.70
C TRP A 168 6.68 11.98 28.97
N ARG A 169 7.95 12.15 28.65
CA ARG A 169 8.65 13.45 28.80
C ARG A 169 8.97 14.03 27.42
N LYS A 170 9.01 15.34 27.34
CA LYS A 170 9.49 16.02 26.12
C LYS A 170 10.88 15.50 25.76
N GLY A 171 11.05 15.08 24.52
CA GLY A 171 12.28 14.46 24.01
C GLY A 171 12.25 12.94 24.01
N ASP A 172 11.31 12.29 24.71
CA ASP A 172 11.15 10.84 24.60
C ASP A 172 10.86 10.41 23.17
N THR A 173 11.37 9.24 22.83
CA THR A 173 11.20 8.67 21.49
C THR A 173 10.73 7.23 21.57
N VAL A 174 9.85 6.85 20.65
CA VAL A 174 9.44 5.47 20.42
C VAL A 174 9.74 5.13 18.98
N ALA A 175 10.65 4.20 18.74
CA ALA A 175 10.96 3.69 17.40
C ALA A 175 10.39 2.29 17.25
N LEU A 176 9.73 2.06 16.12
CA LEU A 176 9.13 0.79 15.77
C LEU A 176 9.62 0.40 14.37
N GLU A 177 10.24 -0.77 14.25
CA GLU A 177 10.61 -1.37 12.98
C GLU A 177 9.66 -2.53 12.68
N LEU A 178 9.14 -2.54 11.47
CA LEU A 178 8.12 -3.46 10.97
C LEU A 178 8.62 -4.12 9.68
N PRO A 179 9.47 -5.16 9.75
CA PRO A 179 10.06 -5.79 8.58
C PRO A 179 8.99 -6.28 7.59
N MET A 180 9.15 -5.90 6.33
CA MET A 180 8.30 -6.32 5.22
C MET A 180 8.98 -7.42 4.42
N ALA A 181 8.20 -8.37 3.93
CA ALA A 181 8.66 -9.43 3.05
C ALA A 181 7.73 -9.58 1.84
N PRO A 182 8.21 -10.12 0.70
CA PRO A 182 7.34 -10.50 -0.41
C PRO A 182 6.31 -11.54 0.02
N GLN A 183 5.09 -11.40 -0.50
CA GLN A 183 3.97 -12.33 -0.27
C GLN A 183 3.21 -12.53 -1.57
N LEU A 184 2.56 -13.68 -1.72
CA LEU A 184 1.63 -13.97 -2.81
C LEU A 184 0.21 -14.04 -2.28
N GLU A 185 -0.70 -13.42 -3.02
CA GLU A 185 -2.13 -13.53 -2.77
C GLU A 185 -2.83 -14.01 -4.02
N ARG A 186 -3.46 -15.17 -3.92
CA ARG A 186 -4.24 -15.76 -5.01
C ARG A 186 -5.58 -15.04 -5.14
N LEU A 187 -6.10 -14.92 -6.36
CA LEU A 187 -7.46 -14.42 -6.57
C LEU A 187 -8.50 -15.27 -5.81
N PRO A 188 -9.53 -14.61 -5.23
CA PRO A 188 -10.54 -15.32 -4.41
C PRO A 188 -11.36 -16.38 -5.17
N ASP A 189 -11.43 -16.28 -6.50
CA ASP A 189 -12.12 -17.27 -7.36
C ASP A 189 -11.35 -18.57 -7.51
N GLY A 190 -10.14 -18.66 -6.97
CA GLY A 190 -9.29 -19.83 -7.03
C GLY A 190 -8.58 -20.03 -8.38
N SER A 191 -8.66 -19.06 -9.30
CA SER A 191 -7.86 -19.08 -10.53
C SER A 191 -6.35 -18.98 -10.24
N ASP A 192 -5.51 -19.44 -11.18
CA ASP A 192 -4.05 -19.36 -11.04
C ASP A 192 -3.52 -17.97 -11.39
N TYR A 193 -4.11 -16.94 -10.76
CA TYR A 193 -3.68 -15.55 -10.82
C TYR A 193 -3.28 -15.06 -9.44
N TYR A 194 -2.14 -14.40 -9.36
CA TYR A 194 -1.56 -13.96 -8.08
C TYR A 194 -1.19 -12.49 -8.10
N ALA A 195 -1.47 -11.79 -7.02
CA ALA A 195 -0.87 -10.50 -6.70
C ALA A 195 0.44 -10.73 -5.92
N ILE A 196 1.44 -9.91 -6.21
CA ILE A 196 2.68 -9.86 -5.44
C ILE A 196 2.58 -8.67 -4.49
N LEU A 197 2.77 -8.90 -3.20
CA LEU A 197 2.74 -7.86 -2.17
C LEU A 197 4.11 -7.76 -1.50
N TYR A 198 4.38 -6.59 -0.94
CA TYR A 198 5.49 -6.34 -0.01
C TYR A 198 4.96 -5.59 1.20
N GLY A 199 4.81 -6.28 2.32
CA GLY A 199 3.97 -5.80 3.42
C GLY A 199 2.53 -5.53 2.93
N PRO A 200 1.96 -4.33 3.16
CA PRO A 200 0.61 -4.00 2.69
C PRO A 200 0.56 -3.52 1.23
N ILE A 201 1.70 -3.41 0.55
CA ILE A 201 1.82 -2.75 -0.76
C ILE A 201 1.74 -3.78 -1.88
N VAL A 202 0.80 -3.59 -2.81
CA VAL A 202 0.73 -4.38 -4.04
C VAL A 202 1.79 -3.89 -5.02
N LEU A 203 2.61 -4.82 -5.49
CA LEU A 203 3.63 -4.57 -6.49
C LEU A 203 3.08 -4.82 -7.89
N SER A 204 3.43 -3.94 -8.80
CA SER A 204 2.99 -3.93 -10.20
C SER A 204 4.18 -3.66 -11.11
N ALA A 205 4.13 -4.12 -12.34
CA ALA A 205 5.13 -3.78 -13.35
C ALA A 205 4.50 -2.93 -14.46
N ALA A 206 5.19 -1.87 -14.84
CA ALA A 206 4.87 -1.14 -16.06
C ALA A 206 5.28 -1.98 -17.28
N THR A 207 4.42 -2.05 -18.29
CA THR A 207 4.70 -2.65 -19.58
C THR A 207 4.55 -1.62 -20.70
N ALA A 208 5.25 -1.82 -21.81
CA ALA A 208 5.14 -0.94 -22.97
C ALA A 208 3.75 -1.02 -23.62
N PRO A 209 3.31 0.02 -24.35
CA PRO A 209 2.23 -0.09 -25.32
C PRO A 209 2.53 -1.18 -26.36
N PHE A 210 1.49 -1.74 -27.00
CA PHE A 210 1.70 -2.65 -28.09
C PHE A 210 2.28 -1.94 -29.32
N GLU A 211 2.82 -2.71 -30.25
CA GLU A 211 3.41 -2.16 -31.45
C GLU A 211 2.41 -1.27 -32.20
N HIS A 212 2.86 -0.08 -32.60
CA HIS A 212 2.06 0.96 -33.26
C HIS A 212 0.88 1.52 -32.44
N GLU A 213 0.77 1.21 -31.13
CA GLU A 213 -0.29 1.71 -30.29
C GLU A 213 0.07 3.08 -29.68
N VAL A 214 -0.85 4.03 -29.79
CA VAL A 214 -0.80 5.31 -29.07
C VAL A 214 -1.92 5.28 -28.04
N LEU A 215 -1.58 5.44 -26.77
CA LEU A 215 -2.53 5.41 -25.66
C LEU A 215 -2.77 6.81 -25.11
N ASP A 216 -4.04 7.18 -25.01
CA ASP A 216 -4.46 8.34 -24.23
C ASP A 216 -4.61 7.98 -22.77
N TYR A 217 -3.79 8.59 -21.94
CA TYR A 217 -3.83 8.41 -20.49
C TYR A 217 -4.67 9.45 -19.76
N PHE A 218 -5.11 10.50 -20.46
CA PHE A 218 -5.96 11.56 -19.94
C PHE A 218 -7.19 11.72 -20.82
N ALA A 219 -8.36 11.64 -20.20
CA ALA A 219 -9.62 11.81 -20.90
C ALA A 219 -9.94 13.28 -21.13
N ASP A 220 -10.69 13.53 -22.18
CA ASP A 220 -11.43 14.76 -22.43
C ASP A 220 -12.90 14.63 -21.99
N ASP A 221 -13.75 15.62 -22.30
CA ASP A 221 -15.18 15.61 -22.03
C ASP A 221 -15.99 14.71 -23.00
N GLY A 222 -15.32 13.97 -23.86
CA GLY A 222 -15.94 13.05 -24.79
C GLY A 222 -16.77 11.97 -24.08
N ARG A 223 -17.82 11.53 -24.74
CA ARG A 223 -18.64 10.42 -24.23
C ARG A 223 -17.79 9.16 -24.05
N MET A 224 -17.89 8.53 -22.87
CA MET A 224 -17.14 7.31 -22.52
C MET A 224 -15.62 7.49 -22.39
N GLY A 225 -15.11 8.73 -22.32
CA GLY A 225 -13.67 9.00 -22.16
C GLY A 225 -13.02 8.38 -20.90
N HIS A 226 -13.84 7.96 -19.92
CA HIS A 226 -13.40 7.27 -18.71
C HIS A 226 -12.99 5.79 -18.94
N ILE A 227 -13.30 5.23 -20.10
CA ILE A 227 -13.00 3.84 -20.43
C ILE A 227 -11.70 3.79 -21.24
N PRO A 228 -10.69 3.03 -20.79
CA PRO A 228 -9.48 2.83 -21.59
C PRO A 228 -9.84 2.07 -22.89
N GLY A 229 -9.70 2.74 -24.02
CA GLY A 229 -10.10 2.25 -25.34
C GLY A 229 -9.01 1.49 -26.11
N GLY A 230 -7.82 1.30 -25.51
CA GLY A 230 -6.72 0.60 -26.18
C GLY A 230 -6.98 -0.90 -26.37
N GLN A 231 -6.19 -1.51 -27.25
CA GLN A 231 -6.28 -2.92 -27.57
C GLN A 231 -6.17 -3.79 -26.29
N LEU A 232 -7.02 -4.81 -26.18
CA LEU A 232 -6.92 -5.79 -25.10
C LEU A 232 -5.75 -6.76 -25.35
N CYS A 233 -4.95 -6.98 -24.33
CA CYS A 233 -3.93 -8.03 -24.38
C CYS A 233 -4.60 -9.41 -24.51
N PRO A 234 -4.22 -10.22 -25.51
CA PRO A 234 -4.55 -11.63 -25.48
C PRO A 234 -3.91 -12.28 -24.25
N LEU A 235 -4.70 -13.01 -23.45
CA LEU A 235 -4.23 -13.53 -22.16
C LEU A 235 -3.04 -14.49 -22.30
N GLU A 236 -2.99 -15.21 -23.40
CA GLU A 236 -1.90 -16.12 -23.78
C GLU A 236 -0.57 -15.41 -24.11
N ARG A 237 -0.60 -14.09 -24.30
CA ARG A 237 0.58 -13.25 -24.55
C ARG A 237 0.99 -12.42 -23.35
N ALA A 238 0.23 -12.48 -22.27
CA ALA A 238 0.55 -11.74 -21.05
C ALA A 238 1.82 -12.30 -20.41
N PRO A 239 2.59 -11.46 -19.69
CA PRO A 239 3.66 -11.97 -18.83
C PRO A 239 3.14 -12.98 -17.83
N VAL A 240 3.83 -14.11 -17.67
CA VAL A 240 3.45 -15.21 -16.79
C VAL A 240 4.56 -15.43 -15.77
N LEU A 241 4.18 -15.65 -14.53
CA LEU A 241 5.09 -16.14 -13.50
C LEU A 241 5.31 -17.64 -13.71
N VAL A 242 6.57 -18.04 -13.83
CA VAL A 242 6.93 -19.43 -14.11
C VAL A 242 7.88 -19.95 -13.05
N ALA A 243 7.42 -20.96 -12.30
CA ALA A 243 8.23 -21.66 -11.32
C ALA A 243 7.66 -23.07 -11.07
N ALA A 244 8.46 -23.96 -10.49
CA ALA A 244 8.02 -25.31 -10.15
C ALA A 244 6.88 -25.32 -9.10
N SER A 245 6.84 -24.31 -8.23
CA SER A 245 5.79 -24.10 -7.23
C SER A 245 5.63 -22.60 -6.96
N THR A 246 4.68 -22.20 -6.12
CA THR A 246 4.53 -20.82 -5.63
C THR A 246 5.57 -20.40 -4.59
N ASP A 247 6.53 -21.27 -4.29
CA ASP A 247 7.63 -21.03 -3.34
C ASP A 247 8.86 -20.41 -4.06
N PHE A 248 8.69 -19.19 -4.56
CA PHE A 248 9.71 -18.46 -5.32
C PHE A 248 9.94 -17.03 -4.80
N LEU A 249 9.45 -16.71 -3.62
CA LEU A 249 9.48 -15.35 -3.10
C LEU A 249 10.89 -14.79 -2.88
N ASP A 250 11.86 -15.65 -2.63
CA ASP A 250 13.30 -15.35 -2.55
C ASP A 250 13.89 -14.82 -3.86
N ARG A 251 13.22 -15.09 -4.99
CA ARG A 251 13.60 -14.60 -6.32
C ARG A 251 13.05 -13.20 -6.64
N ILE A 252 12.27 -12.61 -5.72
CA ILE A 252 11.80 -11.23 -5.76
C ILE A 252 12.74 -10.40 -4.89
N GLU A 253 13.74 -9.80 -5.52
CA GLU A 253 14.83 -9.12 -4.83
C GLU A 253 14.64 -7.60 -4.86
N ARG A 254 14.75 -6.96 -3.71
CA ARG A 254 14.78 -5.49 -3.64
C ARG A 254 16.10 -4.97 -4.20
N ILE A 255 16.02 -3.96 -5.09
CA ILE A 255 17.16 -3.40 -5.79
C ILE A 255 17.40 -1.91 -5.53
N ASP A 256 16.63 -1.30 -4.61
CA ASP A 256 16.77 0.12 -4.26
C ASP A 256 16.45 0.31 -2.76
N ASP A 257 17.41 0.88 -2.02
CA ASP A 257 17.29 1.09 -0.58
C ASP A 257 16.45 2.33 -0.22
N GLN A 258 16.21 3.23 -1.18
CA GLN A 258 15.48 4.47 -0.96
C GLN A 258 14.02 4.38 -1.37
N GLN A 259 13.70 3.46 -2.31
CA GLN A 259 12.36 3.24 -2.83
C GLN A 259 12.06 1.76 -2.94
N LEU A 260 10.77 1.42 -2.86
CA LEU A 260 10.33 0.06 -3.16
C LEU A 260 10.48 -0.21 -4.66
N ARG A 261 11.55 -0.91 -5.01
CA ARG A 261 11.84 -1.36 -6.37
C ARG A 261 12.46 -2.74 -6.34
N PHE A 262 11.93 -3.64 -7.17
CA PHE A 262 12.32 -5.04 -7.15
C PHE A 262 12.59 -5.56 -8.55
N LYS A 263 13.40 -6.60 -8.64
CA LYS A 263 13.56 -7.45 -9.83
C LYS A 263 12.98 -8.84 -9.55
N THR A 264 12.62 -9.53 -10.63
CA THR A 264 12.10 -10.89 -10.60
C THR A 264 13.10 -11.79 -11.33
N THR A 265 14.06 -12.37 -10.61
CA THR A 265 15.14 -13.12 -11.23
C THR A 265 14.63 -14.41 -11.87
N GLY A 266 14.55 -14.43 -13.21
CA GLY A 266 14.17 -15.62 -13.99
C GLY A 266 12.76 -16.16 -13.72
N LEU A 267 11.83 -15.30 -13.25
CA LEU A 267 10.45 -15.69 -12.94
C LEU A 267 9.47 -15.41 -14.08
N LEU A 268 9.81 -14.52 -15.01
CA LEU A 268 8.85 -14.05 -16.02
C LEU A 268 9.14 -14.64 -17.40
N GLU A 269 8.09 -15.12 -18.04
CA GLU A 269 8.07 -15.53 -19.44
C GLU A 269 6.96 -14.74 -20.17
N PRO A 270 7.10 -14.54 -21.51
CA PRO A 270 8.25 -14.81 -22.36
C PRO A 270 9.44 -13.89 -22.08
N GLU A 271 10.59 -14.18 -22.69
CA GLU A 271 11.88 -13.51 -22.49
C GLU A 271 11.81 -11.97 -22.54
N ALA A 272 10.95 -11.42 -23.38
CA ALA A 272 10.74 -9.97 -23.49
C ALA A 272 10.34 -9.28 -22.19
N TYR A 273 9.87 -10.03 -21.19
CA TYR A 273 9.41 -9.51 -19.90
C TYR A 273 10.35 -9.82 -18.72
N ARG A 274 11.47 -10.52 -18.95
CA ARG A 274 12.37 -10.98 -17.87
C ARG A 274 12.98 -9.85 -17.06
N ASP A 275 13.14 -8.67 -17.68
CA ASP A 275 13.74 -7.49 -17.06
C ASP A 275 12.73 -6.52 -16.43
N LEU A 276 11.45 -6.85 -16.42
CA LEU A 276 10.44 -6.01 -15.77
C LEU A 276 10.79 -5.78 -14.30
N LYS A 277 10.60 -4.53 -13.87
CA LYS A 277 10.78 -4.15 -12.46
C LYS A 277 9.42 -4.03 -11.80
N LEU A 278 9.33 -4.52 -10.57
CA LEU A 278 8.16 -4.34 -9.75
C LEU A 278 8.29 -3.05 -8.93
N LEU A 279 7.21 -2.28 -8.93
CA LEU A 279 7.05 -1.03 -8.19
C LEU A 279 5.72 -1.04 -7.43
N PRO A 280 5.55 -0.26 -6.37
CA PRO A 280 4.24 -0.01 -5.80
C PRO A 280 3.24 0.42 -6.88
N PHE A 281 2.05 -0.16 -6.89
CA PHE A 281 1.06 0.13 -7.93
C PHE A 281 0.70 1.62 -8.03
N PHE A 282 0.71 2.33 -6.90
CA PHE A 282 0.47 3.77 -6.87
C PHE A 282 1.59 4.62 -7.51
N ARG A 283 2.70 3.99 -7.94
CA ARG A 283 3.81 4.64 -8.68
C ARG A 283 3.84 4.27 -10.15
N VAL A 284 2.96 3.40 -10.61
CA VAL A 284 2.89 2.98 -12.01
C VAL A 284 1.85 3.82 -12.72
N HIS A 285 2.27 4.80 -13.51
CA HIS A 285 1.42 5.73 -14.23
C HIS A 285 1.79 5.78 -15.71
N ARG A 286 0.84 6.19 -16.57
CA ARG A 286 1.04 6.41 -18.01
C ARG A 286 1.76 5.23 -18.68
N SER A 287 1.29 4.04 -18.38
CA SER A 287 1.79 2.78 -18.94
C SER A 287 0.70 1.73 -18.94
N ARG A 288 0.86 0.71 -19.74
CA ARG A 288 0.22 -0.57 -19.49
C ARG A 288 0.86 -1.18 -18.25
N TYR A 289 0.14 -2.08 -17.56
CA TYR A 289 0.67 -2.67 -16.33
C TYR A 289 0.21 -4.10 -16.08
N MET A 290 0.97 -4.78 -15.24
CA MET A 290 0.62 -6.06 -14.64
C MET A 290 0.31 -5.85 -13.17
N LEU A 291 -0.86 -6.26 -12.72
CA LEU A 291 -1.28 -6.20 -11.32
C LEU A 291 -1.51 -7.60 -10.75
N TYR A 292 -2.26 -8.41 -11.46
CA TYR A 292 -2.40 -9.83 -11.23
C TYR A 292 -1.64 -10.60 -12.30
N TRP A 293 -0.88 -11.58 -11.86
CA TRP A 293 0.02 -12.36 -12.68
C TRP A 293 -0.53 -13.77 -12.86
N PRO A 294 -0.74 -14.23 -14.09
CA PRO A 294 -0.99 -15.65 -14.31
C PRO A 294 0.24 -16.44 -13.86
N PHE A 295 0.01 -17.61 -13.29
CA PHE A 295 1.05 -18.53 -12.84
C PHE A 295 1.00 -19.83 -13.64
N SER A 296 2.15 -20.36 -14.00
CA SER A 296 2.29 -21.67 -14.64
C SER A 296 3.54 -22.39 -14.13
N THR A 297 3.55 -23.70 -14.27
CA THR A 297 4.77 -24.48 -14.11
C THR A 297 5.48 -24.63 -15.47
N PRO A 298 6.82 -24.89 -15.49
CA PRO A 298 7.55 -25.10 -16.73
C PRO A 298 6.97 -26.18 -17.65
N GLU A 299 6.38 -27.23 -17.05
CA GLU A 299 5.77 -28.35 -17.80
C GLU A 299 4.46 -27.94 -18.50
N ARG A 300 3.75 -26.95 -17.99
CA ARG A 300 2.48 -26.46 -18.58
C ARG A 300 2.68 -25.42 -19.68
N LEU A 301 3.90 -24.91 -19.82
CA LEU A 301 4.27 -23.94 -20.86
C LEU A 301 4.81 -24.60 -22.14
N GLN A 302 5.11 -25.89 -22.08
CA GLN A 302 5.47 -26.72 -23.26
C GLN A 302 4.23 -27.22 -23.98
#